data_e57cfd9bf36ccaec90208898ad3ec48b
#
_entry.id   e57cfd9bf36ccaec90208898ad3ec48b
#
_cell.length_a   1.000
_cell.length_b   1.000
_cell.length_c   1.000
_cell.angle_alpha   90.00
_cell.angle_beta   90.00
_cell.angle_gamma   90.00
#
_symmetry.space_group_name_H-M   'P 1'
#
loop_
_entity.id
_entity.type
_entity.pdbx_description
1 polymer ?
#
loop_
_entity_poly.entity_id
_entity_poly.type
_entity_poly.pdbx_seq_one_letter_code
_entity_poly.pdbx_strand_id
1 'polypeptide(L)'
;MNFSFTDDHNMIAQMVKDFAEKEIRPNVRKWDEEQHFPKELFKKAGELGLMGVLVPEEYGGAGLSYFEYIAVIAEISKVCGSIGLSIAAHNSLCTNHILKFGNKEQKNKWLPKLASGEWIGAWGITEPNTGSDAMRMKCTAVEDGDHWVINGTKNFITHGKTGDIIVVIARTGELLDSHGMTAFAVAVSYTHLRAHETK
;
A
#
# COMPACT_ATOMS: atom_id res chain seq x y z
N MET A 1 11.37 -6.43 -29.55
CA MET A 1 10.58 -5.83 -28.49
C MET A 1 10.84 -4.33 -28.53
N ASN A 2 9.82 -3.51 -28.50
CA ASN A 2 9.97 -2.05 -28.38
C ASN A 2 9.72 -1.67 -26.90
N PHE A 3 10.70 -1.05 -26.25
CA PHE A 3 10.63 -0.59 -24.86
C PHE A 3 10.38 0.92 -24.77
N SER A 4 10.06 1.58 -25.88
CA SER A 4 9.73 3.00 -25.90
C SER A 4 8.38 3.24 -25.24
N PHE A 5 8.26 4.30 -24.46
CA PHE A 5 6.98 4.78 -24.00
C PHE A 5 6.13 5.27 -25.18
N THR A 6 4.83 5.01 -25.09
CA THR A 6 3.83 5.57 -26.01
C THR A 6 3.54 7.04 -25.67
N ASP A 7 2.80 7.73 -26.52
CA ASP A 7 2.35 9.10 -26.24
C ASP A 7 1.47 9.16 -24.98
N ASP A 8 0.63 8.15 -24.74
CA ASP A 8 -0.20 8.06 -23.53
C ASP A 8 0.66 7.90 -22.27
N HIS A 9 1.70 7.04 -22.31
CA HIS A 9 2.64 6.91 -21.18
C HIS A 9 3.35 8.26 -20.90
N ASN A 10 3.74 8.99 -21.95
CA ASN A 10 4.39 10.28 -21.81
C ASN A 10 3.45 11.36 -21.25
N MET A 11 2.18 11.36 -21.67
CA MET A 11 1.15 12.25 -21.12
C MET A 11 0.92 12.00 -19.62
N ILE A 12 0.81 10.75 -19.22
CA ILE A 12 0.66 10.38 -17.81
C ILE A 12 1.90 10.78 -17.02
N ALA A 13 3.10 10.48 -17.52
CA ALA A 13 4.35 10.89 -16.88
C ALA A 13 4.44 12.40 -16.70
N GLN A 14 4.03 13.19 -17.71
CA GLN A 14 4.03 14.65 -17.61
C GLN A 14 3.01 15.15 -16.58
N MET A 15 1.79 14.62 -16.56
CA MET A 15 0.78 14.97 -15.58
C MET A 15 1.26 14.68 -14.14
N VAL A 16 1.88 13.53 -13.93
CA VAL A 16 2.42 13.14 -12.61
C VAL A 16 3.60 14.03 -12.22
N LYS A 17 4.48 14.38 -13.16
CA LYS A 17 5.57 15.32 -12.94
C LYS A 17 5.05 16.67 -12.49
N ASP A 18 4.05 17.22 -13.18
CA ASP A 18 3.46 18.53 -12.85
C ASP A 18 2.82 18.51 -11.45
N PHE A 19 2.10 17.43 -11.12
CA PHE A 19 1.59 17.20 -9.77
C PHE A 19 2.70 17.17 -8.72
N ALA A 20 3.76 16.40 -8.96
CA ALA A 20 4.87 16.26 -8.02
C ALA A 20 5.64 17.56 -7.81
N GLU A 21 5.89 18.34 -8.88
CA GLU A 21 6.56 19.64 -8.80
C GLU A 21 5.71 20.67 -8.05
N LYS A 22 4.38 20.66 -8.24
CA LYS A 22 3.46 21.62 -7.64
C LYS A 22 3.13 21.29 -6.18
N GLU A 23 2.77 20.05 -5.91
CA GLU A 23 2.18 19.67 -4.61
C GLU A 23 3.22 19.06 -3.65
N ILE A 24 4.27 18.42 -4.16
CA ILE A 24 5.26 17.70 -3.33
C ILE A 24 6.51 18.57 -3.12
N ARG A 25 7.18 19.01 -4.20
CA ARG A 25 8.48 19.69 -4.12
C ARG A 25 8.56 20.84 -3.11
N PRO A 26 7.60 21.76 -3.03
CA PRO A 26 7.68 22.89 -2.11
C PRO A 26 7.65 22.48 -0.63
N ASN A 27 7.16 21.27 -0.34
CA ASN A 27 6.87 20.82 1.00
C ASN A 27 7.83 19.74 1.52
N VAL A 28 8.66 19.13 0.66
CA VAL A 28 9.51 17.97 1.00
C VAL A 28 10.35 18.23 2.23
N ARG A 29 11.08 19.35 2.25
CA ARG A 29 11.96 19.68 3.36
C ARG A 29 11.20 19.88 4.66
N LYS A 30 10.07 20.57 4.63
CA LYS A 30 9.22 20.82 5.80
C LYS A 30 8.67 19.52 6.35
N TRP A 31 8.15 18.64 5.49
CA TRP A 31 7.62 17.35 5.93
C TRP A 31 8.70 16.44 6.56
N ASP A 32 9.92 16.49 6.03
CA ASP A 32 11.06 15.72 6.56
C ASP A 32 11.48 16.25 7.94
N GLU A 33 11.69 17.55 8.08
CA GLU A 33 12.08 18.21 9.32
C GLU A 33 11.01 18.03 10.43
N GLU A 34 9.72 18.11 10.08
CA GLU A 34 8.60 17.98 11.01
C GLU A 34 8.16 16.51 11.24
N GLN A 35 8.75 15.54 10.53
CA GLN A 35 8.31 14.13 10.50
C GLN A 35 6.81 14.00 10.18
N HIS A 36 6.32 14.85 9.27
CA HIS A 36 4.92 14.98 8.95
C HIS A 36 4.53 14.07 7.79
N PHE A 37 3.49 13.25 8.00
CA PHE A 37 2.86 12.45 6.94
C PHE A 37 1.70 13.24 6.31
N PRO A 38 1.79 13.67 5.04
CA PRO A 38 0.82 14.57 4.42
C PRO A 38 -0.42 13.83 3.90
N LYS A 39 -1.33 13.41 4.78
CA LYS A 39 -2.50 12.58 4.40
C LYS A 39 -3.35 13.24 3.29
N GLU A 40 -3.46 14.56 3.29
CA GLU A 40 -4.22 15.29 2.27
C GLU A 40 -3.62 15.22 0.86
N LEU A 41 -2.30 15.00 0.75
CA LEU A 41 -1.64 14.80 -0.54
C LEU A 41 -2.16 13.52 -1.23
N PHE A 42 -2.41 12.47 -0.45
CA PHE A 42 -2.86 11.18 -1.00
C PHE A 42 -4.30 11.26 -1.51
N LYS A 43 -5.16 12.09 -0.93
CA LYS A 43 -6.47 12.39 -1.50
C LYS A 43 -6.35 13.09 -2.84
N LYS A 44 -5.51 14.13 -2.94
CA LYS A 44 -5.25 14.81 -4.21
C LYS A 44 -4.66 13.87 -5.26
N ALA A 45 -3.78 12.97 -4.84
CA ALA A 45 -3.25 11.92 -5.72
C ALA A 45 -4.36 10.96 -6.19
N GLY A 46 -5.31 10.62 -5.30
CA GLY A 46 -6.48 9.81 -5.63
C GLY A 46 -7.40 10.45 -6.67
N GLU A 47 -7.62 11.77 -6.60
CA GLU A 47 -8.39 12.53 -7.59
C GLU A 47 -7.79 12.44 -9.02
N LEU A 48 -6.47 12.21 -9.10
CA LEU A 48 -5.75 11.99 -10.36
C LEU A 48 -5.59 10.49 -10.71
N GLY A 49 -6.22 9.57 -9.97
CA GLY A 49 -6.11 8.13 -10.17
C GLY A 49 -4.81 7.49 -9.69
N LEU A 50 -3.91 8.27 -9.05
CA LEU A 50 -2.57 7.80 -8.66
C LEU A 50 -2.57 6.84 -7.46
N MET A 51 -3.68 6.77 -6.72
CA MET A 51 -3.86 5.84 -5.60
C MET A 51 -4.52 4.52 -6.02
N GLY A 52 -5.06 4.44 -7.24
CA GLY A 52 -5.69 3.25 -7.80
C GLY A 52 -5.25 2.97 -9.23
N VAL A 53 -3.95 3.10 -9.54
CA VAL A 53 -3.44 3.00 -10.92
C VAL A 53 -3.84 1.68 -11.57
N LEU A 54 -3.67 0.56 -10.86
CA LEU A 54 -3.95 -0.79 -11.34
C LEU A 54 -5.39 -1.26 -11.05
N VAL A 55 -6.15 -0.48 -10.29
CA VAL A 55 -7.52 -0.83 -9.89
C VAL A 55 -8.45 -0.56 -11.08
N PRO A 56 -9.31 -1.52 -11.48
CA PRO A 56 -10.29 -1.32 -12.53
C PRO A 56 -11.25 -0.16 -12.24
N GLU A 57 -11.75 0.46 -13.31
CA GLU A 57 -12.71 1.58 -13.22
C GLU A 57 -13.99 1.21 -12.46
N GLU A 58 -14.45 -0.05 -12.55
CA GLU A 58 -15.60 -0.55 -11.80
C GLU A 58 -15.46 -0.43 -10.28
N TYR A 59 -14.22 -0.32 -9.77
CA TYR A 59 -13.89 -0.07 -8.36
C TYR A 59 -13.36 1.36 -8.13
N GLY A 60 -13.53 2.25 -9.09
CA GLY A 60 -13.10 3.65 -8.99
C GLY A 60 -11.60 3.90 -9.19
N GLY A 61 -10.87 2.95 -9.75
CA GLY A 61 -9.47 3.10 -10.11
C GLY A 61 -9.26 3.62 -11.51
N ALA A 62 -7.99 3.77 -11.92
CA ALA A 62 -7.62 4.28 -13.23
C ALA A 62 -7.61 3.20 -14.34
N GLY A 63 -7.65 1.91 -13.98
CA GLY A 63 -7.67 0.79 -14.92
C GLY A 63 -6.42 0.67 -15.79
N LEU A 64 -5.30 1.25 -15.38
CA LEU A 64 -4.06 1.30 -16.14
C LEU A 64 -3.19 0.07 -15.93
N SER A 65 -2.09 -0.02 -16.69
CA SER A 65 -1.16 -1.13 -16.63
C SER A 65 0.04 -0.86 -15.71
N TYR A 66 0.92 -1.85 -15.59
CA TYR A 66 2.18 -1.71 -14.86
C TYR A 66 3.17 -0.74 -15.52
N PHE A 67 3.03 -0.44 -16.81
CA PHE A 67 3.88 0.56 -17.47
C PHE A 67 3.58 1.97 -16.98
N GLU A 68 2.30 2.34 -16.92
CA GLU A 68 1.87 3.62 -16.36
C GLU A 68 2.17 3.68 -14.86
N TYR A 69 1.97 2.58 -14.14
CA TYR A 69 2.33 2.50 -12.72
C TYR A 69 3.82 2.81 -12.48
N ILE A 70 4.72 2.23 -13.28
CA ILE A 70 6.16 2.51 -13.19
C ILE A 70 6.45 3.99 -13.48
N ALA A 71 5.80 4.57 -14.51
CA ALA A 71 5.95 5.99 -14.83
C ALA A 71 5.50 6.88 -13.66
N VAL A 72 4.37 6.59 -13.03
CA VAL A 72 3.86 7.29 -11.84
C VAL A 72 4.90 7.27 -10.72
N ILE A 73 5.38 6.08 -10.35
CA ILE A 73 6.35 5.94 -9.26
C ILE A 73 7.67 6.64 -9.59
N ALA A 74 8.14 6.53 -10.82
CA ALA A 74 9.38 7.18 -11.24
C ALA A 74 9.31 8.70 -11.13
N GLU A 75 8.25 9.33 -11.66
CA GLU A 75 8.14 10.80 -11.64
C GLU A 75 7.96 11.34 -10.21
N ILE A 76 7.16 10.71 -9.36
CA ILE A 76 7.02 11.11 -7.96
C ILE A 76 8.34 10.95 -7.21
N SER A 77 9.04 9.83 -7.41
CA SER A 77 10.29 9.52 -6.70
C SER A 77 11.44 10.46 -7.08
N LYS A 78 11.45 11.03 -8.28
CA LYS A 78 12.42 12.10 -8.68
C LYS A 78 12.29 13.35 -7.80
N VAL A 79 11.11 13.59 -7.26
CA VAL A 79 10.83 14.74 -6.38
C VAL A 79 10.99 14.35 -4.91
N CYS A 80 10.40 13.22 -4.50
CA CYS A 80 10.48 12.72 -3.13
C CYS A 80 10.38 11.18 -3.10
N GLY A 81 11.52 10.53 -2.80
CA GLY A 81 11.58 9.06 -2.70
C GLY A 81 10.66 8.48 -1.63
N SER A 82 10.45 9.20 -0.52
CA SER A 82 9.56 8.78 0.57
C SER A 82 8.09 8.77 0.13
N ILE A 83 7.63 9.81 -0.58
CA ILE A 83 6.27 9.84 -1.14
C ILE A 83 6.12 8.80 -2.25
N GLY A 84 7.14 8.64 -3.11
CA GLY A 84 7.15 7.58 -4.13
C GLY A 84 7.00 6.19 -3.53
N LEU A 85 7.77 5.89 -2.47
CA LEU A 85 7.66 4.64 -1.74
C LEU A 85 6.26 4.46 -1.11
N SER A 86 5.69 5.52 -0.55
CA SER A 86 4.35 5.49 0.05
C SER A 86 3.29 5.13 -0.98
N ILE A 87 3.28 5.78 -2.15
CA ILE A 87 2.35 5.48 -3.24
C ILE A 87 2.60 4.07 -3.80
N ALA A 88 3.87 3.66 -3.91
CA ALA A 88 4.23 2.32 -4.35
C ALA A 88 3.71 1.24 -3.40
N ALA A 89 3.95 1.36 -2.10
CA ALA A 89 3.50 0.40 -1.10
C ALA A 89 1.96 0.31 -1.04
N HIS A 90 1.28 1.45 -1.12
CA HIS A 90 -0.17 1.49 -1.17
C HIS A 90 -0.73 0.73 -2.37
N ASN A 91 -0.28 1.07 -3.59
CA ASN A 91 -0.80 0.46 -4.83
C ASN A 91 -0.40 -1.01 -4.98
N SER A 92 0.92 -1.32 -4.88
CA SER A 92 1.43 -2.64 -5.26
C SER A 92 1.31 -3.68 -4.15
N LEU A 93 1.40 -3.28 -2.89
CA LEU A 93 1.38 -4.22 -1.78
C LEU A 93 -0.03 -4.42 -1.21
N CYS A 94 -0.67 -3.38 -0.68
CA CYS A 94 -1.99 -3.53 -0.07
C CYS A 94 -3.11 -3.62 -1.11
N THR A 95 -3.27 -2.58 -1.92
CA THR A 95 -4.40 -2.46 -2.87
C THR A 95 -4.40 -3.58 -3.90
N ASN A 96 -3.24 -3.86 -4.50
CA ASN A 96 -3.11 -4.94 -5.48
C ASN A 96 -3.30 -6.33 -4.88
N HIS A 97 -2.93 -6.52 -3.61
CA HIS A 97 -3.20 -7.78 -2.90
C HIS A 97 -4.70 -8.03 -2.75
N ILE A 98 -5.44 -7.01 -2.32
CA ILE A 98 -6.90 -7.07 -2.22
C ILE A 98 -7.54 -7.25 -3.61
N LEU A 99 -7.04 -6.54 -4.62
CA LEU A 99 -7.52 -6.67 -6.00
C LEU A 99 -7.35 -8.10 -6.54
N LYS A 100 -6.20 -8.73 -6.30
CA LYS A 100 -5.91 -10.07 -6.84
C LYS A 100 -6.58 -11.19 -6.06
N PHE A 101 -6.62 -11.10 -4.75
CA PHE A 101 -6.96 -12.22 -3.87
C PHE A 101 -8.25 -12.01 -3.06
N GLY A 102 -8.74 -10.77 -2.98
CA GLY A 102 -10.01 -10.48 -2.30
C GLY A 102 -11.21 -11.07 -3.04
N ASN A 103 -12.24 -11.48 -2.31
CA ASN A 103 -13.52 -11.83 -2.89
C ASN A 103 -14.28 -10.56 -3.36
N LYS A 104 -15.42 -10.74 -4.04
CA LYS A 104 -16.20 -9.62 -4.61
C LYS A 104 -16.67 -8.62 -3.54
N GLU A 105 -17.09 -9.12 -2.37
CA GLU A 105 -17.54 -8.27 -1.27
C GLU A 105 -16.38 -7.41 -0.73
N GLN A 106 -15.23 -8.02 -0.49
CA GLN A 106 -14.02 -7.33 -0.04
C GLN A 106 -13.56 -6.27 -1.03
N LYS A 107 -13.55 -6.59 -2.33
CA LYS A 107 -13.20 -5.65 -3.40
C LYS A 107 -14.16 -4.45 -3.41
N ASN A 108 -15.46 -4.71 -3.43
CA ASN A 108 -16.47 -3.64 -3.41
C ASN A 108 -16.38 -2.75 -2.17
N LYS A 109 -16.02 -3.32 -1.01
CA LYS A 109 -15.94 -2.61 0.26
C LYS A 109 -14.72 -1.71 0.37
N TRP A 110 -13.57 -2.16 -0.12
CA TRP A 110 -12.29 -1.51 0.18
C TRP A 110 -11.62 -0.83 -1.02
N LEU A 111 -11.71 -1.39 -2.23
CA LEU A 111 -11.01 -0.83 -3.39
C LEU A 111 -11.44 0.60 -3.74
N PRO A 112 -12.73 0.99 -3.67
CA PRO A 112 -13.11 2.37 -3.96
C PRO A 112 -12.48 3.38 -3.01
N LYS A 113 -12.38 3.05 -1.72
CA LYS A 113 -11.75 3.91 -0.72
C LYS A 113 -10.23 4.01 -0.86
N LEU A 114 -9.61 2.91 -1.27
CA LEU A 114 -8.18 2.86 -1.54
C LEU A 114 -7.85 3.64 -2.83
N ALA A 115 -8.61 3.42 -3.90
CA ALA A 115 -8.39 4.08 -5.18
C ALA A 115 -8.59 5.60 -5.13
N SER A 116 -9.55 6.08 -4.33
CA SER A 116 -9.77 7.51 -4.10
C SER A 116 -8.75 8.18 -3.17
N GLY A 117 -7.89 7.42 -2.50
CA GLY A 117 -6.99 7.95 -1.48
C GLY A 117 -7.69 8.36 -0.16
N GLU A 118 -8.99 8.04 0.00
CA GLU A 118 -9.71 8.20 1.27
C GLU A 118 -9.06 7.31 2.34
N TRP A 119 -8.74 6.07 1.96
CA TRP A 119 -8.01 5.12 2.78
C TRP A 119 -6.60 4.88 2.27
N ILE A 120 -5.68 4.73 3.20
CA ILE A 120 -4.29 4.39 2.93
C ILE A 120 -4.04 2.95 3.35
N GLY A 121 -3.51 2.16 2.40
CA GLY A 121 -3.19 0.77 2.61
C GLY A 121 -1.78 0.55 3.15
N ALA A 122 -1.65 -0.36 4.10
CA ALA A 122 -0.38 -0.87 4.63
C ALA A 122 -0.23 -2.36 4.33
N TRP A 123 1.00 -2.88 4.42
CA TRP A 123 1.27 -4.30 4.21
C TRP A 123 2.35 -4.79 5.15
N GLY A 124 2.06 -5.83 5.94
CA GLY A 124 2.90 -6.32 7.01
C GLY A 124 3.32 -7.78 6.85
N ILE A 125 4.60 -8.01 6.49
CA ILE A 125 5.22 -9.33 6.48
C ILE A 125 6.40 -9.41 7.44
N THR A 126 7.29 -8.42 7.42
CA THR A 126 8.53 -8.39 8.17
C THR A 126 8.30 -8.42 9.68
N GLU A 127 9.12 -9.18 10.38
CA GLU A 127 9.12 -9.29 11.84
C GLU A 127 10.51 -9.00 12.42
N PRO A 128 10.68 -8.81 13.74
CA PRO A 128 11.98 -8.55 14.35
C PRO A 128 13.06 -9.58 13.97
N ASN A 129 12.69 -10.82 13.77
CA ASN A 129 13.60 -11.93 13.48
C ASN A 129 13.44 -12.51 12.07
N THR A 130 12.62 -11.90 11.21
CA THR A 130 12.24 -12.47 9.92
C THR A 130 12.11 -11.36 8.87
N GLY A 131 12.90 -11.45 7.82
CA GLY A 131 12.84 -10.60 6.64
C GLY A 131 12.72 -11.44 5.37
N SER A 132 13.84 -11.69 4.69
CA SER A 132 13.86 -12.47 3.44
C SER A 132 13.40 -13.91 3.62
N ASP A 133 13.66 -14.52 4.75
CA ASP A 133 13.15 -15.85 5.10
C ASP A 133 11.76 -15.75 5.76
N ALA A 134 10.75 -15.34 4.98
CA ALA A 134 9.39 -15.13 5.45
C ALA A 134 8.72 -16.39 6.02
N MET A 135 9.18 -17.59 5.62
CA MET A 135 8.65 -18.87 6.13
C MET A 135 8.90 -19.07 7.63
N ARG A 136 9.84 -18.32 8.22
CA ARG A 136 10.14 -18.35 9.66
C ARG A 136 9.33 -17.36 10.48
N MET A 137 8.30 -16.75 9.90
CA MET A 137 7.46 -15.80 10.66
C MET A 137 6.84 -16.45 11.88
N LYS A 138 6.75 -15.66 12.96
CA LYS A 138 6.21 -16.06 14.25
C LYS A 138 4.82 -15.49 14.52
N CYS A 139 4.42 -14.45 13.79
CA CYS A 139 3.05 -13.94 13.85
C CYS A 139 2.08 -15.05 13.44
N THR A 140 1.16 -15.39 14.32
CA THR A 140 0.19 -16.47 14.13
C THR A 140 -1.20 -15.90 13.96
N ALA A 141 -2.05 -16.63 13.24
CA ALA A 141 -3.49 -16.43 13.24
C ALA A 141 -4.16 -17.77 13.58
N VAL A 142 -5.03 -17.73 14.58
CA VAL A 142 -5.77 -18.91 15.06
C VAL A 142 -7.26 -18.63 14.90
N GLU A 143 -7.98 -19.59 14.36
CA GLU A 143 -9.44 -19.52 14.24
C GLU A 143 -10.09 -19.63 15.61
N ASP A 144 -11.03 -18.72 15.91
CA ASP A 144 -11.81 -18.70 17.14
C ASP A 144 -13.28 -18.40 16.79
N GLY A 145 -14.04 -19.44 16.58
CA GLY A 145 -15.43 -19.37 16.13
C GLY A 145 -15.55 -18.78 14.72
N ASP A 146 -16.19 -17.62 14.61
CA ASP A 146 -16.35 -16.86 13.34
C ASP A 146 -15.26 -15.79 13.13
N HIS A 147 -14.23 -15.76 13.98
CA HIS A 147 -13.17 -14.76 14.00
C HIS A 147 -11.78 -15.42 13.89
N TRP A 148 -10.81 -14.59 13.51
CA TRP A 148 -9.39 -14.95 13.56
C TRP A 148 -8.67 -14.09 14.60
N VAL A 149 -7.95 -14.73 15.50
CA VAL A 149 -7.10 -14.04 16.48
C VAL A 149 -5.66 -14.00 15.97
N ILE A 150 -5.19 -12.80 15.62
CA ILE A 150 -3.84 -12.58 15.09
C ILE A 150 -2.96 -12.10 16.23
N ASN A 151 -1.86 -12.82 16.50
CA ASN A 151 -0.88 -12.47 17.54
C ASN A 151 0.53 -12.42 16.96
N GLY A 152 1.22 -11.30 17.18
CA GLY A 152 2.60 -11.11 16.74
C GLY A 152 2.98 -9.65 16.57
N THR A 153 4.20 -9.42 16.12
CA THR A 153 4.75 -8.10 15.87
C THR A 153 5.29 -8.02 14.46
N LYS A 154 4.92 -6.97 13.73
CA LYS A 154 5.46 -6.66 12.41
C LYS A 154 6.33 -5.41 12.48
N ASN A 155 7.47 -5.41 11.75
CA ASN A 155 8.44 -4.32 11.72
C ASN A 155 8.54 -3.68 10.35
N PHE A 156 8.96 -2.41 10.33
CA PHE A 156 9.23 -1.65 9.11
C PHE A 156 8.01 -1.55 8.17
N ILE A 157 6.83 -1.37 8.75
CA ILE A 157 5.58 -1.34 7.99
C ILE A 157 5.32 0.08 7.51
N THR A 158 5.50 0.31 6.20
CA THR A 158 5.06 1.55 5.55
C THR A 158 3.58 1.75 5.81
N HIS A 159 3.21 2.94 6.29
CA HIS A 159 1.87 3.29 6.76
C HIS A 159 1.36 2.52 7.99
N GLY A 160 2.22 1.86 8.75
CA GLY A 160 1.81 1.13 9.95
C GLY A 160 1.10 1.98 11.01
N LYS A 161 1.41 3.29 11.06
CA LYS A 161 0.75 4.26 11.95
C LYS A 161 -0.40 5.02 11.29
N THR A 162 -0.29 5.27 9.99
CA THR A 162 -1.18 6.20 9.26
C THR A 162 -2.16 5.51 8.31
N GLY A 163 -2.00 4.20 8.11
CA GLY A 163 -2.87 3.40 7.26
C GLY A 163 -4.24 3.18 7.88
N ASP A 164 -5.24 3.04 7.02
CA ASP A 164 -6.64 2.79 7.39
C ASP A 164 -6.99 1.30 7.27
N ILE A 165 -6.24 0.56 6.45
CA ILE A 165 -6.31 -0.90 6.30
C ILE A 165 -4.91 -1.49 6.14
N ILE A 166 -4.67 -2.66 6.71
CA ILE A 166 -3.42 -3.39 6.55
C ILE A 166 -3.68 -4.82 6.05
N VAL A 167 -2.91 -5.27 5.07
CA VAL A 167 -2.78 -6.69 4.77
C VAL A 167 -1.66 -7.26 5.61
N VAL A 168 -2.00 -8.12 6.55
CA VAL A 168 -1.05 -8.81 7.45
C VAL A 168 -0.87 -10.24 6.97
N ILE A 169 0.37 -10.66 6.79
CA ILE A 169 0.69 -12.07 6.55
C ILE A 169 0.95 -12.73 7.90
N ALA A 170 0.18 -13.75 8.23
CA ALA A 170 0.33 -14.49 9.48
C ALA A 170 0.36 -16.01 9.22
N ARG A 171 0.97 -16.74 10.13
CA ARG A 171 1.06 -18.19 10.05
C ARG A 171 -0.21 -18.83 10.60
N THR A 172 -0.84 -19.67 9.77
CA THR A 172 -2.03 -20.47 10.09
C THR A 172 -1.73 -21.96 10.15
N GLY A 173 -0.56 -22.39 9.67
CA GLY A 173 -0.10 -23.79 9.65
C GLY A 173 1.21 -23.99 10.40
N GLU A 174 1.89 -25.07 10.07
CA GLU A 174 3.17 -25.45 10.68
C GLU A 174 4.29 -24.48 10.33
N LEU A 175 5.33 -24.41 11.18
CA LEU A 175 6.52 -23.62 10.91
C LEU A 175 7.27 -24.21 9.70
N LEU A 176 7.71 -23.35 8.77
CA LEU A 176 8.36 -23.71 7.51
C LEU A 176 7.46 -24.38 6.47
N ASP A 177 6.16 -24.52 6.73
CA ASP A 177 5.21 -24.91 5.70
C ASP A 177 4.96 -23.73 4.74
N SER A 178 5.28 -23.92 3.45
CA SER A 178 5.05 -22.91 2.42
C SER A 178 3.57 -22.61 2.17
N HIS A 179 2.67 -23.50 2.57
CA HIS A 179 1.21 -23.32 2.50
C HIS A 179 0.59 -22.91 3.85
N GLY A 180 1.41 -22.83 4.89
CA GLY A 180 0.99 -22.50 6.25
C GLY A 180 0.86 -20.99 6.52
N MET A 181 0.80 -20.15 5.50
CA MET A 181 0.69 -18.68 5.63
C MET A 181 -0.57 -18.16 4.96
N THR A 182 -1.24 -17.23 5.62
CA THR A 182 -2.49 -16.61 5.15
C THR A 182 -2.37 -15.08 5.20
N ALA A 183 -2.96 -14.42 4.22
CA ALA A 183 -3.07 -12.96 4.18
C ALA A 183 -4.42 -12.52 4.77
N PHE A 184 -4.38 -11.62 5.73
CA PHE A 184 -5.56 -11.05 6.37
C PHE A 184 -5.64 -9.56 6.05
N ALA A 185 -6.73 -9.12 5.43
CA ALA A 185 -7.03 -7.70 5.28
C ALA A 185 -7.78 -7.20 6.52
N VAL A 186 -7.14 -6.33 7.29
CA VAL A 186 -7.62 -5.87 8.59
C VAL A 186 -7.78 -4.36 8.57
N ALA A 187 -9.02 -3.86 8.67
CA ALA A 187 -9.27 -2.44 8.83
C ALA A 187 -8.88 -2.00 10.24
N VAL A 188 -8.21 -0.85 10.34
CA VAL A 188 -7.66 -0.35 11.62
C VAL A 188 -8.75 -0.13 12.68
N SER A 189 -9.99 0.17 12.28
CA SER A 189 -11.14 0.28 13.19
C SER A 189 -11.50 -1.01 13.95
N TYR A 190 -10.98 -2.16 13.50
CA TYR A 190 -11.21 -3.47 14.14
C TYR A 190 -10.02 -3.97 14.96
N THR A 191 -8.99 -3.14 15.16
CA THR A 191 -7.72 -3.64 15.69
C THR A 191 -7.29 -2.90 16.95
N HIS A 192 -6.69 -3.66 17.88
CA HIS A 192 -5.84 -3.16 18.93
C HIS A 192 -4.38 -3.02 18.45
N LEU A 193 -4.17 -2.56 17.20
CA LEU A 193 -2.83 -2.30 16.67
C LEU A 193 -2.17 -1.19 17.47
N ARG A 194 -1.05 -1.53 18.10
CA ARG A 194 -0.15 -0.54 18.74
C ARG A 194 1.04 -0.35 17.83
N ALA A 195 1.14 0.79 17.18
CA ALA A 195 2.38 1.20 16.54
C ALA A 195 3.31 1.75 17.63
N HIS A 196 4.45 1.10 17.86
CA HIS A 196 5.51 1.65 18.70
C HIS A 196 6.35 2.60 17.85
N GLU A 197 6.37 3.87 18.24
CA GLU A 197 7.33 4.84 17.71
C GLU A 197 8.70 4.51 18.30
N THR A 198 9.67 4.22 17.45
CA THR A 198 11.09 4.33 17.83
C THR A 198 11.40 5.83 17.94
N LYS A 199 11.72 6.27 19.14
CA LYS A 199 12.30 7.61 19.38
C LYS A 199 13.69 7.66 18.81
#